data_4dca3a022d6f1b4901d521b29eed4b52
#
_entry.id   4dca3a022d6f1b4901d521b29eed4b52
#
_cell.length_a   1.000
_cell.length_b   1.000
_cell.length_c   1.000
_cell.angle_alpha   90.00
_cell.angle_beta   90.00
_cell.angle_gamma   90.00
#
_symmetry.space_group_name_H-M   'P 1'
#
loop_
_entity.id
_entity.type
_entity.pdbx_description
1 polymer ?
#
loop_
_entity_poly.entity_id
_entity_poly.type
_entity_poly.pdbx_seq_one_letter_code
_entity_poly.pdbx_strand_id
1 'polypeptide(L)'
;MSRKSTALNAISLPLNQVNLIEASAGTGKTYTIGSIYLRLLLQAGENCFSRPLNVEEILVVTFTEMATEDLKRKIRERLTAAISVFSEYYERQDKAIFTGEHQFLAELLPYLEDIPTALRRLKLAEQNLDLASIYTIHGFCR
;
A
#
# COMPACT_ATOMS: atom_id res chain seq x y z
N MET A 1 5.46 17.14 -26.32
CA MET A 1 4.34 16.87 -25.38
C MET A 1 4.72 17.33 -24.00
N SER A 2 3.99 18.27 -23.46
CA SER A 2 4.21 18.67 -22.07
C SER A 2 3.58 17.64 -21.15
N ARG A 3 4.37 17.08 -20.23
CA ARG A 3 3.84 16.24 -19.17
C ARG A 3 3.07 17.12 -18.21
N LYS A 4 1.81 16.81 -18.00
CA LYS A 4 1.06 17.47 -16.93
C LYS A 4 1.48 16.88 -15.60
N SER A 5 2.09 17.72 -14.76
CA SER A 5 2.38 17.36 -13.39
C SER A 5 1.15 17.67 -12.54
N THR A 6 0.60 16.66 -11.89
CA THR A 6 -0.51 16.84 -10.94
C THR A 6 -0.06 16.45 -9.55
N ALA A 7 -0.66 17.08 -8.54
CA ALA A 7 -0.39 16.67 -7.16
C ALA A 7 -0.77 15.20 -6.97
N LEU A 8 0.09 14.45 -6.30
CA LEU A 8 -0.12 13.03 -6.08
C LEU A 8 -1.27 12.79 -5.09
N ASN A 9 -2.27 12.07 -5.55
CA ASN A 9 -3.32 11.54 -4.68
C ASN A 9 -3.24 10.02 -4.71
N ALA A 10 -2.85 9.44 -3.59
CA ALA A 10 -2.59 8.00 -3.51
C ALA A 10 -3.84 7.14 -3.76
N ILE A 11 -5.03 7.67 -3.45
CA ILE A 11 -6.28 6.92 -3.62
C ILE A 11 -6.75 6.89 -5.08
N SER A 12 -6.44 7.92 -5.85
CA SER A 12 -6.90 8.06 -7.24
C SER A 12 -5.84 7.74 -8.28
N LEU A 13 -4.60 7.45 -7.85
CA LEU A 13 -3.54 7.09 -8.78
C LEU A 13 -3.94 5.83 -9.54
N PRO A 14 -4.00 5.87 -10.90
CA PRO A 14 -4.37 4.67 -11.66
C PRO A 14 -3.31 3.58 -11.51
N LEU A 15 -3.72 2.39 -11.04
CA LEU A 15 -2.82 1.26 -10.85
C LEU A 15 -2.88 0.24 -12.00
N ASN A 16 -3.68 0.52 -13.02
CA ASN A 16 -3.83 -0.32 -14.20
C ASN A 16 -2.95 0.15 -15.38
N GLN A 17 -2.02 1.05 -15.12
CA GLN A 17 -1.13 1.63 -16.14
C GLN A 17 0.23 1.95 -15.52
N VAL A 18 1.19 2.33 -16.36
CA VAL A 18 2.50 2.77 -15.91
C VAL A 18 2.41 4.21 -15.42
N ASN A 19 2.91 4.47 -14.21
CA ASN A 19 2.97 5.79 -13.61
C ASN A 19 4.41 6.14 -13.24
N LEU A 20 4.75 7.42 -13.35
CA LEU A 20 6.01 7.94 -12.86
C LEU A 20 5.71 8.88 -11.68
N ILE A 21 6.25 8.54 -10.52
CA ILE A 21 6.12 9.36 -9.31
C ILE A 21 7.46 10.01 -9.05
N GLU A 22 7.50 11.35 -9.11
CA GLU A 22 8.70 12.11 -8.83
C GLU A 22 8.56 12.76 -7.44
N ALA A 23 9.56 12.57 -6.61
CA ALA A 23 9.61 13.19 -5.30
C ALA A 23 11.07 13.34 -4.86
N SER A 24 11.34 14.41 -4.11
CA SER A 24 12.65 14.60 -3.50
C SER A 24 12.85 13.59 -2.38
N ALA A 25 14.09 13.25 -2.09
CA ALA A 25 14.42 12.36 -0.99
C ALA A 25 13.82 12.89 0.32
N GLY A 26 13.20 12.01 1.11
CA GLY A 26 12.57 12.38 2.37
C GLY A 26 11.17 12.98 2.27
N THR A 27 10.56 13.02 1.08
CA THR A 27 9.26 13.67 0.86
C THR A 27 8.10 12.69 0.70
N GLY A 28 8.13 11.54 1.36
CA GLY A 28 6.98 10.65 1.44
C GLY A 28 6.89 9.59 0.36
N LYS A 29 7.94 9.32 -0.40
CA LYS A 29 7.96 8.22 -1.38
C LYS A 29 7.60 6.88 -0.75
N THR A 30 8.17 6.58 0.41
CA THR A 30 7.95 5.32 1.11
C THR A 30 6.51 5.22 1.60
N TYR A 31 5.95 6.34 2.07
CA TYR A 31 4.54 6.39 2.48
C TYR A 31 3.63 6.12 1.27
N THR A 32 3.93 6.72 0.13
CA THR A 32 3.17 6.53 -1.10
C THR A 32 3.23 5.08 -1.58
N ILE A 33 4.41 4.47 -1.55
CA ILE A 33 4.58 3.06 -1.92
C ILE A 33 3.77 2.16 -1.00
N GLY A 34 3.80 2.41 0.30
CA GLY A 34 2.98 1.68 1.27
C GLY A 34 1.49 1.82 1.01
N SER A 35 1.04 3.02 0.65
CA SER A 35 -0.36 3.28 0.30
C SER A 35 -0.78 2.52 -0.97
N ILE A 36 0.05 2.52 -2.00
CA ILE A 36 -0.18 1.76 -3.23
C ILE A 36 -0.20 0.26 -2.93
N TYR A 37 0.70 -0.20 -2.07
CA TYR A 37 0.77 -1.60 -1.66
C TYR A 37 -0.54 -2.05 -1.03
N LEU A 38 -1.08 -1.25 -0.09
CA LEU A 38 -2.39 -1.53 0.52
C LEU A 38 -3.52 -1.59 -0.52
N ARG A 39 -3.52 -0.66 -1.47
CA ARG A 39 -4.53 -0.64 -2.54
C ARG A 39 -4.48 -1.90 -3.39
N LEU A 40 -3.29 -2.38 -3.72
CA LEU A 40 -3.13 -3.60 -4.53
C LEU A 40 -3.60 -4.84 -3.77
N LEU A 41 -3.30 -4.92 -2.47
CA LEU A 41 -3.74 -6.04 -1.64
C LEU A 41 -5.25 -6.07 -1.48
N LEU A 42 -5.88 -4.90 -1.36
CA LEU A 42 -7.32 -4.77 -1.09
C LEU A 42 -8.16 -4.55 -2.34
N GLN A 43 -7.54 -4.31 -3.48
CA GLN A 43 -8.24 -3.88 -4.70
C GLN A 43 -9.07 -2.63 -4.43
N ALA A 44 -8.48 -1.65 -3.78
CA ALA A 44 -9.18 -0.45 -3.32
C ALA A 44 -8.64 0.82 -4.00
N GLY A 45 -9.49 1.84 -4.08
CA GLY A 45 -9.17 3.09 -4.74
C GLY A 45 -9.61 3.15 -6.19
N GLU A 46 -9.50 4.33 -6.80
CA GLU A 46 -9.90 4.53 -8.18
C GLU A 46 -8.95 3.85 -9.15
N ASN A 47 -9.48 3.26 -10.21
CA ASN A 47 -8.70 2.64 -11.29
C ASN A 47 -7.63 1.68 -10.76
N CYS A 48 -8.02 0.83 -9.83
CA CYS A 48 -7.14 -0.17 -9.26
C CYS A 48 -6.97 -1.37 -10.20
N PHE A 49 -6.14 -2.32 -9.79
CA PHE A 49 -5.93 -3.54 -10.54
C PHE A 49 -7.22 -4.37 -10.61
N SER A 50 -7.30 -5.28 -11.60
CA SER A 50 -8.53 -6.04 -11.87
C SER A 50 -8.94 -7.03 -10.78
N ARG A 51 -8.03 -7.36 -9.86
CA ARG A 51 -8.27 -8.25 -8.72
C ARG A 51 -7.34 -7.88 -7.56
N PRO A 52 -7.64 -8.34 -6.33
CA PRO A 52 -6.68 -8.22 -5.24
C PRO A 52 -5.42 -9.04 -5.56
N LEU A 53 -4.27 -8.53 -5.17
CA LEU A 53 -2.99 -9.21 -5.33
C LEU A 53 -2.49 -9.75 -4.00
N ASN A 54 -1.75 -10.85 -4.07
CA ASN A 54 -0.99 -11.36 -2.93
C ASN A 54 0.39 -10.69 -2.88
N VAL A 55 1.04 -10.72 -1.73
CA VAL A 55 2.38 -10.11 -1.59
C VAL A 55 3.40 -10.68 -2.58
N GLU A 56 3.26 -11.95 -2.94
CA GLU A 56 4.15 -12.62 -3.88
C GLU A 56 3.98 -12.12 -5.32
N GLU A 57 2.83 -11.51 -5.61
CA GLU A 57 2.50 -10.99 -6.95
C GLU A 57 2.88 -9.52 -7.13
N ILE A 58 3.37 -8.86 -6.09
CA ILE A 58 3.75 -7.45 -6.13
C ILE A 58 5.26 -7.36 -6.10
N LEU A 59 5.85 -6.94 -7.21
CA LEU A 59 7.30 -6.77 -7.31
C LEU A 59 7.69 -5.34 -6.93
N VAL A 60 8.60 -5.23 -5.97
CA VAL A 60 9.20 -3.96 -5.57
C VAL A 60 10.71 -4.08 -5.73
N VAL A 61 11.33 -3.10 -6.36
CA VAL A 61 12.77 -3.09 -6.62
C VAL A 61 13.37 -1.82 -6.04
N THR A 62 14.48 -1.96 -5.31
CA THR A 62 15.20 -0.86 -4.68
C THR A 62 16.67 -0.87 -5.14
N PHE A 63 17.42 0.20 -4.80
CA PHE A 63 18.82 0.30 -5.16
C PHE A 63 19.79 -0.36 -4.15
N THR A 64 19.42 -0.40 -2.86
CA THR A 64 20.32 -0.90 -1.81
C THR A 64 19.61 -1.90 -0.92
N GLU A 65 20.40 -2.78 -0.28
CA GLU A 65 19.88 -3.72 0.72
C GLU A 65 19.24 -2.97 1.90
N MET A 66 19.87 -1.86 2.32
CA MET A 66 19.33 -1.05 3.40
C MET A 66 17.95 -0.48 3.05
N ALA A 67 17.77 0.01 1.82
CA ALA A 67 16.48 0.51 1.35
C ALA A 67 15.44 -0.61 1.28
N THR A 68 15.85 -1.81 0.89
CA THR A 68 14.97 -2.99 0.85
C THR A 68 14.45 -3.34 2.24
N GLU A 69 15.35 -3.42 3.23
CA GLU A 69 14.96 -3.74 4.61
C GLU A 69 14.09 -2.65 5.22
N ASP A 70 14.44 -1.38 4.98
CA ASP A 70 13.65 -0.25 5.46
C ASP A 70 12.23 -0.26 4.88
N LEU A 71 12.12 -0.53 3.59
CA LEU A 71 10.84 -0.60 2.90
C LEU A 71 9.97 -1.76 3.41
N LYS A 72 10.56 -2.94 3.59
CA LYS A 72 9.86 -4.09 4.17
C LYS A 72 9.31 -3.76 5.55
N ARG A 73 10.13 -3.13 6.38
CA ARG A 73 9.73 -2.74 7.74
C ARG A 73 8.55 -1.76 7.70
N LYS A 74 8.62 -0.76 6.83
CA LYS A 74 7.57 0.26 6.71
C LYS A 74 6.28 -0.32 6.13
N ILE A 75 6.36 -1.24 5.18
CA ILE A 75 5.19 -1.94 4.67
C ILE A 75 4.55 -2.77 5.80
N ARG A 76 5.36 -3.48 6.58
CA ARG A 76 4.87 -4.26 7.73
C ARG A 76 4.16 -3.36 8.74
N GLU A 77 4.74 -2.21 9.07
CA GLU A 77 4.13 -1.25 9.98
C GLU A 77 2.77 -0.76 9.45
N ARG A 78 2.70 -0.48 8.14
CA ARG A 78 1.45 -0.05 7.51
C ARG A 78 0.38 -1.14 7.55
N LEU A 79 0.76 -2.39 7.31
CA LEU A 79 -0.16 -3.53 7.41
C LEU A 79 -0.68 -3.72 8.83
N THR A 80 0.21 -3.70 9.81
CA THR A 80 -0.15 -3.85 11.21
C THR A 80 -1.10 -2.74 11.66
N ALA A 81 -0.80 -1.50 11.29
CA ALA A 81 -1.65 -0.35 11.61
C ALA A 81 -3.03 -0.47 10.95
N ALA A 82 -3.08 -0.87 9.69
CA ALA A 82 -4.34 -1.04 8.97
C ALA A 82 -5.21 -2.13 9.61
N ILE A 83 -4.62 -3.25 9.98
CA ILE A 83 -5.33 -4.34 10.66
C ILE A 83 -5.93 -3.84 11.99
N SER A 84 -5.13 -3.13 12.79
CA SER A 84 -5.56 -2.61 14.08
C SER A 84 -6.72 -1.61 13.93
N VAL A 85 -6.58 -0.66 13.02
CA VAL A 85 -7.58 0.39 12.82
C VAL A 85 -8.88 -0.16 12.24
N PHE A 86 -8.80 -1.03 11.23
CA PHE A 86 -10.00 -1.64 10.66
C PHE A 86 -10.69 -2.57 11.66
N SER A 87 -9.94 -3.30 12.48
CA SER A 87 -10.52 -4.16 13.52
C SER A 87 -11.29 -3.34 14.54
N GLU A 88 -10.71 -2.25 15.00
CA GLU A 88 -11.36 -1.33 15.95
C GLU A 88 -12.59 -0.70 15.31
N TYR A 89 -12.49 -0.23 14.08
CA TYR A 89 -13.63 0.33 13.36
C TYR A 89 -14.76 -0.69 13.22
N TYR A 90 -14.44 -1.94 12.90
CA TYR A 90 -15.44 -3.00 12.75
C TYR A 90 -16.20 -3.25 14.05
N GLU A 91 -15.48 -3.23 15.19
CA GLU A 91 -16.09 -3.45 16.50
C GLU A 91 -16.92 -2.26 16.98
N ARG A 92 -16.39 -1.05 16.84
CA ARG A 92 -16.99 0.16 17.43
C ARG A 92 -17.87 0.94 16.48
N GLN A 93 -17.71 0.76 15.16
CA GLN A 93 -18.44 1.51 14.13
C GLN A 93 -18.25 3.03 14.26
N ASP A 94 -17.11 3.46 14.80
CA ASP A 94 -16.79 4.87 15.05
C ASP A 94 -15.69 5.32 14.10
N LYS A 95 -16.02 6.26 13.21
CA LYS A 95 -15.08 6.80 12.24
C LYS A 95 -14.05 7.76 12.86
N ALA A 96 -14.21 8.13 14.14
CA ALA A 96 -13.26 9.03 14.79
C ALA A 96 -11.86 8.42 14.93
N ILE A 97 -11.72 7.11 14.79
CA ILE A 97 -10.40 6.45 14.83
C ILE A 97 -9.54 6.77 13.61
N PHE A 98 -10.15 7.22 12.50
CA PHE A 98 -9.43 7.55 11.27
C PHE A 98 -8.89 8.99 11.33
N THR A 99 -7.91 9.22 12.20
CA THR A 99 -7.28 10.53 12.38
C THR A 99 -5.82 10.51 11.96
N GLY A 100 -5.27 11.68 11.62
CA GLY A 100 -3.87 11.82 11.27
C GLY A 100 -3.45 10.89 10.13
N GLU A 101 -2.45 10.08 10.38
CA GLU A 101 -1.91 9.14 9.38
C GLU A 101 -2.89 8.05 8.96
N HIS A 102 -3.99 7.85 9.70
CA HIS A 102 -5.00 6.85 9.39
C HIS A 102 -6.11 7.36 8.46
N GLN A 103 -6.07 8.63 8.07
CA GLN A 103 -7.08 9.19 7.16
C GLN A 103 -7.12 8.46 5.81
N PHE A 104 -5.97 8.01 5.33
CA PHE A 104 -5.90 7.24 4.08
C PHE A 104 -6.75 5.96 4.17
N LEU A 105 -6.77 5.30 5.31
CA LEU A 105 -7.56 4.09 5.53
C LEU A 105 -9.06 4.38 5.43
N ALA A 106 -9.51 5.53 5.92
CA ALA A 106 -10.90 5.94 5.76
C ALA A 106 -11.27 6.12 4.29
N GLU A 107 -10.36 6.64 3.48
CA GLU A 107 -10.58 6.81 2.04
C GLU A 107 -10.71 5.49 1.29
N LEU A 108 -10.17 4.40 1.84
CA LEU A 108 -10.29 3.07 1.25
C LEU A 108 -11.66 2.43 1.52
N LEU A 109 -12.36 2.83 2.59
CA LEU A 109 -13.60 2.18 3.02
C LEU A 109 -14.65 2.03 1.91
N PRO A 110 -14.95 3.06 1.09
CA PRO A 110 -15.97 2.93 0.04
C PRO A 110 -15.66 1.88 -1.02
N TYR A 111 -14.39 1.50 -1.15
CA TYR A 111 -13.93 0.55 -2.16
C TYR A 111 -13.85 -0.89 -1.63
N LEU A 112 -14.03 -1.08 -0.33
CA LEU A 112 -13.96 -2.42 0.29
C LEU A 112 -15.30 -3.12 0.17
N GLU A 113 -15.27 -4.40 -0.15
CA GLU A 113 -16.47 -5.23 -0.18
C GLU A 113 -17.08 -5.31 1.23
N ASP A 114 -16.26 -5.68 2.21
CA ASP A 114 -16.60 -5.67 3.63
C ASP A 114 -15.32 -5.65 4.46
N ILE A 115 -15.45 -5.28 5.74
CA ILE A 115 -14.28 -5.19 6.63
C ILE A 115 -13.68 -6.57 6.94
N PRO A 116 -14.48 -7.63 7.24
CA PRO A 116 -13.89 -8.96 7.47
C PRO A 116 -13.04 -9.47 6.32
N THR A 117 -13.46 -9.27 5.07
CA THR A 117 -12.68 -9.68 3.90
C THR A 117 -11.37 -8.88 3.80
N ALA A 118 -11.44 -7.57 4.02
CA ALA A 118 -10.24 -6.72 4.02
C ALA A 118 -9.26 -7.15 5.11
N LEU A 119 -9.76 -7.41 6.32
CA LEU A 119 -8.92 -7.87 7.43
C LEU A 119 -8.24 -9.21 7.12
N ARG A 120 -8.97 -10.13 6.50
CA ARG A 120 -8.42 -11.44 6.12
C ARG A 120 -7.26 -11.27 5.13
N ARG A 121 -7.44 -10.42 4.13
CA ARG A 121 -6.39 -10.15 3.13
C ARG A 121 -5.16 -9.50 3.77
N LEU A 122 -5.37 -8.53 4.66
CA LEU A 122 -4.28 -7.84 5.34
C LEU A 122 -3.51 -8.78 6.26
N LYS A 123 -4.22 -9.62 7.02
CA LYS A 123 -3.58 -10.59 7.91
C LYS A 123 -2.78 -11.63 7.14
N LEU A 124 -3.31 -12.10 6.02
CA LEU A 124 -2.61 -13.03 5.15
C LEU A 124 -1.34 -12.38 4.57
N ALA A 125 -1.44 -11.13 4.14
CA ALA A 125 -0.29 -10.38 3.64
C ALA A 125 0.79 -10.20 4.72
N GLU A 126 0.38 -9.88 5.94
CA GLU A 126 1.31 -9.72 7.06
C GLU A 126 2.04 -11.03 7.36
N GLN A 127 1.33 -12.15 7.38
CA GLN A 127 1.93 -13.46 7.60
C GLN A 127 2.91 -13.86 6.49
N ASN A 128 2.59 -13.51 5.26
CA ASN A 128 3.38 -13.91 4.09
C ASN A 128 4.37 -12.84 3.62
N LEU A 129 4.55 -11.77 4.39
CA LEU A 129 5.41 -10.67 3.96
C LEU A 129 6.86 -11.10 3.72
N ASP A 130 7.33 -12.12 4.42
CA ASP A 130 8.67 -12.67 4.20
C ASP A 130 8.82 -13.31 2.81
N LEU A 131 7.69 -13.67 2.18
CA LEU A 131 7.66 -14.21 0.81
C LEU A 131 7.48 -13.10 -0.24
N ALA A 132 7.38 -11.85 0.20
CA ALA A 132 7.16 -10.72 -0.71
C ALA A 132 8.34 -10.54 -1.66
N SER A 133 8.02 -10.16 -2.90
CA SER A 133 9.01 -9.94 -3.97
C SER A 133 9.59 -8.52 -3.87
N ILE A 134 10.39 -8.28 -2.85
CA ILE A 134 11.07 -6.99 -2.60
C ILE A 134 12.57 -7.23 -2.67
N TYR A 135 13.21 -6.72 -3.72
CA TYR A 135 14.60 -7.01 -4.03
C TYR A 135 15.38 -5.74 -4.35
N THR A 136 16.72 -5.83 -4.24
CA THR A 136 17.57 -4.82 -4.88
C THR A 136 17.58 -5.08 -6.39
N ILE A 137 17.87 -4.05 -7.18
CA ILE A 137 18.01 -4.19 -8.64
C ILE A 137 19.05 -5.27 -8.95
N HIS A 138 20.18 -5.24 -8.26
CA HIS A 138 21.26 -6.22 -8.46
C HIS A 138 20.80 -7.63 -8.10
N GLY A 139 20.12 -7.80 -6.97
CA GLY A 139 19.61 -9.10 -6.54
C GLY A 139 18.53 -9.65 -7.48
N PHE A 140 17.70 -8.79 -8.05
CA PHE A 140 16.65 -9.17 -8.99
C PHE A 140 17.23 -9.64 -10.33
N CYS A 141 18.31 -9.01 -10.78
CA CYS A 141 18.94 -9.32 -12.08
C CYS A 141 19.84 -10.56 -12.09
N ARG A 142 19.96 -11.24 -10.98
CA ARG A 142 20.75 -12.48 -10.90
C ARG A 142 20.06 -13.64 -11.57
#